data_dce0e5eb3b346c88907bdd2b85300d50
#
_entry.id   dce0e5eb3b346c88907bdd2b85300d50
#
_cell.length_a   1.000
_cell.length_b   1.000
_cell.length_c   1.000
_cell.angle_alpha   90.00
_cell.angle_beta   90.00
_cell.angle_gamma   90.00
#
_symmetry.space_group_name_H-M   'P 1'
#
loop_
_entity.id
_entity.type
_entity.pdbx_description
1 polymer ?
#
loop_
_entity_poly.entity_id
_entity_poly.type
_entity_poly.pdbx_seq_one_letter_code
_entity_poly.pdbx_strand_id
1 'polypeptide(L)'
;MANKYAGTQTEKNLEAAFAGESQARNKYTYFASKAKKEGFEQIAALFLKTADNEKEHAKLWFKELNGIGDTAENLAAAADGENYEWTDMYEGFAVTAEKEGFPALAAKFRMVAAIEKHHEERYRALLKNVEMQEVFKKSEVKIWECRNCGHIVVGTAAPEICPVCAHPQSYFEVNAENY
;
A
#
# COMPACT_ATOMS: atom_id res chain seq x y z
N MET A 1 13.21 -17.10 0.29
CA MET A 1 14.66 -17.45 0.29
C MET A 1 15.39 -16.44 1.16
N ALA A 2 16.44 -16.87 1.89
CA ALA A 2 17.21 -15.93 2.72
C ALA A 2 17.85 -14.83 1.86
N ASN A 3 17.90 -13.60 2.39
CA ASN A 3 18.59 -12.48 1.75
C ASN A 3 20.09 -12.81 1.63
N LYS A 4 20.62 -12.86 0.39
CA LYS A 4 22.04 -13.17 0.12
C LYS A 4 23.03 -12.16 0.72
N TYR A 5 22.53 -10.98 1.11
CA TYR A 5 23.33 -9.91 1.71
C TYR A 5 23.22 -9.86 3.25
N ALA A 6 22.49 -10.79 3.87
CA ALA A 6 22.18 -10.75 5.30
C ALA A 6 23.43 -10.55 6.19
N GLY A 7 23.36 -9.56 7.08
CA GLY A 7 24.41 -9.20 8.03
C GLY A 7 25.59 -8.41 7.44
N THR A 8 25.57 -8.06 6.15
CA THR A 8 26.65 -7.34 5.47
C THR A 8 26.44 -5.81 5.48
N GLN A 9 27.52 -5.05 5.22
CA GLN A 9 27.39 -3.61 4.97
C GLN A 9 26.61 -3.33 3.68
N THR A 10 26.63 -4.25 2.70
CA THR A 10 25.86 -4.13 1.46
C THR A 10 24.35 -4.16 1.73
N GLU A 11 23.88 -5.00 2.64
CA GLU A 11 22.48 -4.99 3.08
C GLU A 11 22.06 -3.63 3.61
N LYS A 12 22.83 -3.08 4.55
CA LYS A 12 22.58 -1.73 5.10
C LYS A 12 22.58 -0.64 4.04
N ASN A 13 23.46 -0.77 3.05
CA ASN A 13 23.51 0.18 1.92
C ASN A 13 22.25 0.07 1.04
N LEU A 14 21.74 -1.14 0.79
CA LEU A 14 20.49 -1.38 0.05
C LEU A 14 19.27 -0.82 0.81
N GLU A 15 19.21 -1.05 2.11
CA GLU A 15 18.16 -0.49 2.98
C GLU A 15 18.19 1.05 2.96
N ALA A 16 19.38 1.64 3.09
CA ALA A 16 19.55 3.09 3.05
C ALA A 16 19.19 3.67 1.68
N ALA A 17 19.57 2.99 0.59
CA ALA A 17 19.21 3.40 -0.76
C ALA A 17 17.70 3.31 -0.98
N PHE A 18 17.05 2.20 -0.61
CA PHE A 18 15.59 2.06 -0.66
C PHE A 18 14.86 3.17 0.12
N ALA A 19 15.31 3.46 1.35
CA ALA A 19 14.74 4.52 2.17
C ALA A 19 14.93 5.90 1.52
N GLY A 20 16.12 6.21 1.00
CA GLY A 20 16.44 7.48 0.34
C GLY A 20 15.56 7.74 -0.88
N GLU A 21 15.46 6.77 -1.80
CA GLU A 21 14.66 6.87 -3.01
C GLU A 21 13.15 6.96 -2.68
N SER A 22 12.68 6.20 -1.70
CA SER A 22 11.28 6.26 -1.23
C SER A 22 10.93 7.65 -0.68
N GLN A 23 11.83 8.27 0.10
CA GLN A 23 11.66 9.63 0.58
C GLN A 23 11.71 10.65 -0.56
N ALA A 24 12.64 10.53 -1.50
CA ALA A 24 12.78 11.41 -2.66
C ALA A 24 11.50 11.40 -3.50
N ARG A 25 10.96 10.21 -3.80
CA ARG A 25 9.67 10.05 -4.50
C ARG A 25 8.56 10.87 -3.85
N ASN A 26 8.37 10.72 -2.54
CA ASN A 26 7.31 11.43 -1.83
C ASN A 26 7.56 12.95 -1.81
N LYS A 27 8.78 13.39 -1.50
CA LYS A 27 9.17 14.81 -1.49
C LYS A 27 8.90 15.48 -2.84
N TYR A 28 9.29 14.85 -3.95
CA TYR A 28 9.10 15.42 -5.30
C TYR A 28 7.62 15.52 -5.68
N THR A 29 6.78 14.59 -5.24
CA THR A 29 5.32 14.69 -5.41
C THR A 29 4.77 15.93 -4.66
N TYR A 30 5.26 16.20 -3.44
CA TYR A 30 4.85 17.38 -2.68
C TYR A 30 5.37 18.67 -3.30
N PHE A 31 6.61 18.67 -3.80
CA PHE A 31 7.20 19.81 -4.51
C PHE A 31 6.47 20.13 -5.81
N ALA A 32 6.07 19.10 -6.56
CA ALA A 32 5.24 19.26 -7.75
C ALA A 32 3.90 19.95 -7.44
N SER A 33 3.24 19.54 -6.35
CA SER A 33 2.00 20.18 -5.90
C SER A 33 2.19 21.66 -5.58
N LYS A 34 3.33 22.03 -4.97
CA LYS A 34 3.66 23.41 -4.67
C LYS A 34 3.94 24.22 -5.94
N ALA A 35 4.78 23.68 -6.84
CA ALA A 35 5.10 24.31 -8.12
C ALA A 35 3.83 24.59 -8.96
N LYS A 36 2.90 23.64 -8.98
CA LYS A 36 1.60 23.79 -9.67
C LYS A 36 0.78 24.95 -9.11
N LYS A 37 0.70 25.09 -7.78
CA LYS A 37 0.00 26.19 -7.11
C LYS A 37 0.64 27.55 -7.38
N GLU A 38 1.92 27.58 -7.71
CA GLU A 38 2.68 28.80 -8.07
C GLU A 38 2.67 29.09 -9.58
N GLY A 39 1.99 28.25 -10.40
CA GLY A 39 1.89 28.43 -11.84
C GLY A 39 3.05 27.87 -12.65
N PHE A 40 3.95 27.08 -12.05
CA PHE A 40 5.12 26.50 -12.70
C PHE A 40 4.83 25.09 -13.22
N GLU A 41 3.94 24.94 -14.19
CA GLU A 41 3.47 23.64 -14.70
C GLU A 41 4.61 22.76 -15.24
N GLN A 42 5.59 23.32 -15.96
CA GLN A 42 6.74 22.57 -16.46
C GLN A 42 7.60 22.02 -15.32
N ILE A 43 7.85 22.82 -14.29
CA ILE A 43 8.63 22.40 -13.11
C ILE A 43 7.87 21.29 -12.36
N ALA A 44 6.56 21.46 -12.18
CA ALA A 44 5.72 20.42 -11.57
C ALA A 44 5.77 19.10 -12.34
N ALA A 45 5.68 19.14 -13.68
CA ALA A 45 5.79 17.96 -14.52
C ALA A 45 7.17 17.26 -14.40
N LEU A 46 8.26 18.02 -14.31
CA LEU A 46 9.60 17.49 -14.12
C LEU A 46 9.76 16.83 -12.75
N PHE A 47 9.24 17.42 -11.68
CA PHE A 47 9.20 16.78 -10.35
C PHE A 47 8.44 15.46 -10.37
N LEU A 48 7.26 15.39 -11.01
CA LEU A 48 6.48 14.16 -11.09
C LEU A 48 7.20 13.08 -11.90
N LYS A 49 7.81 13.46 -13.03
CA LYS A 49 8.62 12.53 -13.82
C LYS A 49 9.78 11.96 -13.02
N THR A 50 10.49 12.81 -12.26
CA THR A 50 11.59 12.35 -11.41
C THR A 50 11.06 11.46 -10.28
N ALA A 51 9.94 11.82 -9.63
CA ALA A 51 9.31 10.98 -8.61
C ALA A 51 8.98 9.56 -9.11
N ASP A 52 8.53 9.42 -10.37
CA ASP A 52 8.32 8.11 -11.00
C ASP A 52 9.62 7.35 -11.25
N ASN A 53 10.72 8.03 -11.58
CA ASN A 53 12.04 7.40 -11.68
C ASN A 53 12.51 6.88 -10.31
N GLU A 54 12.41 7.69 -9.24
CA GLU A 54 12.82 7.30 -7.89
C GLU A 54 12.00 6.11 -7.36
N LYS A 55 10.73 6.00 -7.74
CA LYS A 55 9.92 4.81 -7.46
C LYS A 55 10.54 3.54 -8.06
N GLU A 56 11.02 3.60 -9.30
CA GLU A 56 11.65 2.43 -9.94
C GLU A 56 13.04 2.15 -9.34
N HIS A 57 13.83 3.18 -8.95
CA HIS A 57 15.08 2.98 -8.22
C HIS A 57 14.84 2.30 -6.87
N ALA A 58 13.89 2.78 -6.07
CA ALA A 58 13.52 2.16 -4.81
C ALA A 58 13.13 0.68 -4.99
N LYS A 59 12.35 0.37 -6.03
CA LYS A 59 11.94 -1.00 -6.36
C LYS A 59 13.12 -1.91 -6.72
N LEU A 60 14.18 -1.40 -7.36
CA LEU A 60 15.39 -2.17 -7.63
C LEU A 60 16.02 -2.66 -6.32
N TRP A 61 16.23 -1.75 -5.37
CA TRP A 61 16.85 -2.07 -4.08
C TRP A 61 15.97 -2.96 -3.23
N PHE A 62 14.65 -2.73 -3.23
CA PHE A 62 13.70 -3.53 -2.48
C PHE A 62 13.61 -4.98 -3.01
N LYS A 63 13.76 -5.19 -4.31
CA LYS A 63 13.87 -6.54 -4.90
C LYS A 63 15.16 -7.26 -4.47
N GLU A 64 16.31 -6.57 -4.44
CA GLU A 64 17.57 -7.15 -3.98
C GLU A 64 17.48 -7.59 -2.51
N LEU A 65 16.69 -6.90 -1.69
CA LEU A 65 16.39 -7.24 -0.31
C LEU A 65 15.34 -8.37 -0.16
N ASN A 66 14.84 -8.94 -1.25
CA ASN A 66 13.72 -9.89 -1.27
C ASN A 66 12.42 -9.32 -0.67
N GLY A 67 12.21 -7.99 -0.75
CA GLY A 67 11.06 -7.31 -0.16
C GLY A 67 9.75 -7.49 -0.94
N ILE A 68 9.77 -8.09 -2.14
CA ILE A 68 8.58 -8.34 -2.97
C ILE A 68 8.42 -9.84 -3.14
N GLY A 69 7.42 -10.39 -2.49
CA GLY A 69 6.99 -11.78 -2.61
C GLY A 69 5.76 -11.95 -3.50
N ASP A 70 5.07 -13.06 -3.33
CA ASP A 70 3.74 -13.23 -3.92
C ASP A 70 2.68 -12.37 -3.21
N THR A 71 1.43 -12.43 -3.68
CA THR A 71 0.36 -11.58 -3.12
C THR A 71 0.09 -11.88 -1.65
N ALA A 72 0.11 -13.14 -1.24
CA ALA A 72 -0.13 -13.52 0.15
C ALA A 72 1.02 -13.06 1.05
N GLU A 73 2.27 -13.27 0.63
CA GLU A 73 3.47 -12.80 1.33
C GLU A 73 3.47 -11.27 1.48
N ASN A 74 3.13 -10.55 0.41
CA ASN A 74 3.07 -9.08 0.43
C ASN A 74 1.95 -8.56 1.35
N LEU A 75 0.78 -9.22 1.37
CA LEU A 75 -0.32 -8.87 2.28
C LEU A 75 0.05 -9.12 3.74
N ALA A 76 0.73 -10.23 4.03
CA ALA A 76 1.24 -10.52 5.36
C ALA A 76 2.26 -9.46 5.80
N ALA A 77 3.25 -9.17 4.98
CA ALA A 77 4.28 -8.17 5.26
C ALA A 77 3.68 -6.77 5.46
N ALA A 78 2.70 -6.38 4.65
CA ALA A 78 1.98 -5.12 4.83
C ALA A 78 1.23 -5.09 6.17
N ALA A 79 0.45 -6.13 6.49
CA ALA A 79 -0.27 -6.22 7.76
C ALA A 79 0.66 -6.14 8.98
N ASP A 80 1.82 -6.80 8.94
CA ASP A 80 2.81 -6.78 10.01
C ASP A 80 3.48 -5.40 10.15
N GLY A 81 3.72 -4.71 9.04
CA GLY A 81 4.21 -3.33 9.05
C GLY A 81 3.23 -2.38 9.72
N GLU A 82 1.98 -2.38 9.28
CA GLU A 82 0.92 -1.54 9.87
C GLU A 82 0.71 -1.88 11.36
N ASN A 83 0.77 -3.17 11.73
CA ASN A 83 0.69 -3.60 13.13
C ASN A 83 1.79 -2.93 13.98
N TYR A 84 3.04 -3.00 13.55
CA TYR A 84 4.15 -2.35 14.24
C TYR A 84 3.96 -0.83 14.33
N GLU A 85 3.45 -0.20 13.28
CA GLU A 85 3.25 1.26 13.28
C GLU A 85 2.25 1.70 14.34
N TRP A 86 1.12 1.01 14.49
CA TRP A 86 0.11 1.44 15.45
C TRP A 86 0.30 0.91 16.87
N THR A 87 0.95 -0.27 17.06
CA THR A 87 1.18 -0.82 18.41
C THR A 87 2.38 -0.18 19.10
N ASP A 88 3.46 0.09 18.36
CA ASP A 88 4.76 0.44 18.93
C ASP A 88 5.24 1.82 18.49
N MET A 89 5.37 2.05 17.17
CA MET A 89 6.04 3.20 16.61
C MET A 89 5.33 4.52 16.96
N TYR A 90 4.08 4.67 16.57
CA TYR A 90 3.34 5.91 16.77
C TYR A 90 3.02 6.20 18.23
N GLU A 91 2.73 5.18 19.04
CA GLU A 91 2.52 5.39 20.48
C GLU A 91 3.84 5.83 21.15
N GLY A 92 4.98 5.23 20.80
CA GLY A 92 6.29 5.66 21.27
C GLY A 92 6.59 7.11 20.89
N PHE A 93 6.26 7.52 19.68
CA PHE A 93 6.41 8.90 19.21
C PHE A 93 5.47 9.86 19.94
N ALA A 94 4.23 9.46 20.21
CA ALA A 94 3.27 10.27 20.95
C ALA A 94 3.72 10.53 22.38
N VAL A 95 4.18 9.48 23.08
CA VAL A 95 4.73 9.60 24.44
C VAL A 95 5.94 10.53 24.49
N THR A 96 6.82 10.44 23.49
CA THR A 96 8.00 11.32 23.39
C THR A 96 7.58 12.76 23.14
N ALA A 97 6.64 13.00 22.21
CA ALA A 97 6.14 14.34 21.90
C ALA A 97 5.45 15.01 23.11
N GLU A 98 4.72 14.24 23.92
CA GLU A 98 4.13 14.76 25.17
C GLU A 98 5.20 15.20 26.17
N LYS A 99 6.23 14.37 26.37
CA LYS A 99 7.36 14.70 27.31
C LYS A 99 8.14 15.92 26.85
N GLU A 100 8.24 16.15 25.55
CA GLU A 100 8.94 17.29 24.96
C GLU A 100 8.06 18.55 24.84
N GLY A 101 6.79 18.50 25.28
CA GLY A 101 5.87 19.64 25.27
C GLY A 101 5.12 19.88 23.96
N PHE A 102 4.95 18.84 23.12
CA PHE A 102 4.23 18.88 21.86
C PHE A 102 2.92 18.07 21.86
N PRO A 103 1.96 18.34 22.78
CA PRO A 103 0.75 17.51 22.95
C PRO A 103 -0.13 17.45 21.69
N ALA A 104 -0.18 18.53 20.89
CA ALA A 104 -0.93 18.54 19.63
C ALA A 104 -0.33 17.59 18.59
N LEU A 105 0.97 17.40 18.58
CA LEU A 105 1.65 16.44 17.70
C LEU A 105 1.44 15.01 18.23
N ALA A 106 1.51 14.79 19.53
CA ALA A 106 1.21 13.50 20.14
C ALA A 106 -0.21 13.03 19.81
N ALA A 107 -1.20 13.92 19.85
CA ALA A 107 -2.56 13.61 19.44
C ALA A 107 -2.63 13.20 17.94
N LYS A 108 -1.87 13.87 17.06
CA LYS A 108 -1.79 13.51 15.64
C LYS A 108 -1.18 12.12 15.43
N PHE A 109 -0.10 11.77 16.14
CA PHE A 109 0.48 10.44 16.07
C PHE A 109 -0.54 9.36 16.43
N ARG A 110 -1.31 9.52 17.52
CA ARG A 110 -2.36 8.56 17.89
C ARG A 110 -3.50 8.50 16.89
N MET A 111 -3.88 9.61 16.26
CA MET A 111 -4.90 9.61 15.19
C MET A 111 -4.39 8.84 13.95
N VAL A 112 -3.13 8.99 13.58
CA VAL A 112 -2.54 8.20 12.48
C VAL A 112 -2.47 6.73 12.88
N ALA A 113 -2.02 6.39 14.09
CA ALA A 113 -2.02 5.00 14.59
C ALA A 113 -3.39 4.31 14.45
N ALA A 114 -4.49 5.03 14.70
CA ALA A 114 -5.83 4.49 14.51
C ALA A 114 -6.17 4.21 13.04
N ILE A 115 -5.57 4.94 12.11
CA ILE A 115 -5.71 4.68 10.66
C ILE A 115 -4.91 3.43 10.28
N GLU A 116 -3.66 3.30 10.78
CA GLU A 116 -2.80 2.14 10.46
C GLU A 116 -3.38 0.83 11.01
N LYS A 117 -4.06 0.88 12.15
CA LYS A 117 -4.86 -0.25 12.63
C LYS A 117 -5.93 -0.69 11.62
N HIS A 118 -6.60 0.26 11.01
CA HIS A 118 -7.59 -0.02 9.96
C HIS A 118 -6.97 -0.62 8.70
N HIS A 119 -5.74 -0.19 8.34
CA HIS A 119 -4.99 -0.76 7.23
C HIS A 119 -4.61 -2.21 7.53
N GLU A 120 -4.10 -2.51 8.72
CA GLU A 120 -3.81 -3.88 9.16
C GLU A 120 -5.05 -4.77 9.05
N GLU A 121 -6.18 -4.37 9.63
CA GLU A 121 -7.44 -5.13 9.58
C GLU A 121 -7.84 -5.45 8.13
N ARG A 122 -7.70 -4.48 7.23
CA ARG A 122 -7.97 -4.65 5.80
C ARG A 122 -7.02 -5.66 5.15
N TYR A 123 -5.71 -5.53 5.36
CA TYR A 123 -4.73 -6.45 4.77
C TYR A 123 -4.89 -7.87 5.31
N ARG A 124 -5.20 -8.07 6.60
CA ARG A 124 -5.48 -9.39 7.15
C ARG A 124 -6.76 -10.01 6.58
N ALA A 125 -7.80 -9.21 6.35
CA ALA A 125 -9.02 -9.69 5.70
C ALA A 125 -8.77 -10.10 4.23
N LEU A 126 -7.96 -9.33 3.50
CA LEU A 126 -7.57 -9.66 2.12
C LEU A 126 -6.67 -10.90 2.06
N LEU A 127 -5.71 -11.04 2.98
CA LEU A 127 -4.87 -12.22 3.11
C LEU A 127 -5.72 -13.47 3.32
N LYS A 128 -6.65 -13.41 4.26
CA LYS A 128 -7.59 -14.51 4.51
C LYS A 128 -8.37 -14.89 3.24
N ASN A 129 -8.85 -13.92 2.47
CA ASN A 129 -9.55 -14.20 1.21
C ASN A 129 -8.65 -14.92 0.19
N VAL A 130 -7.37 -14.57 0.11
CA VAL A 130 -6.39 -15.23 -0.77
C VAL A 130 -6.14 -16.67 -0.32
N GLU A 131 -5.83 -16.88 0.96
CA GLU A 131 -5.54 -18.19 1.54
C GLU A 131 -6.73 -19.15 1.46
N MET A 132 -7.94 -18.65 1.67
CA MET A 132 -9.18 -19.43 1.62
C MET A 132 -9.72 -19.60 0.18
N GLN A 133 -9.05 -19.01 -0.82
CA GLN A 133 -9.53 -18.96 -2.21
C GLN A 133 -10.93 -18.30 -2.35
N GLU A 134 -11.16 -17.29 -1.54
CA GLU A 134 -12.44 -16.57 -1.45
C GLU A 134 -12.44 -15.21 -2.16
N VAL A 135 -11.39 -14.87 -2.92
CA VAL A 135 -11.34 -13.60 -3.65
C VAL A 135 -12.48 -13.48 -4.66
N PHE A 136 -12.71 -14.55 -5.44
CA PHE A 136 -13.74 -14.60 -6.48
C PHE A 136 -14.91 -15.55 -6.15
N LYS A 137 -14.95 -16.08 -4.93
CA LYS A 137 -15.98 -16.97 -4.44
C LYS A 137 -16.25 -16.65 -2.97
N LYS A 138 -17.53 -16.69 -2.57
CA LYS A 138 -17.96 -16.46 -1.18
C LYS A 138 -18.89 -17.59 -0.73
N SER A 139 -18.98 -17.79 0.59
CA SER A 139 -19.95 -18.73 1.19
C SER A 139 -21.41 -18.28 1.00
N GLU A 140 -21.63 -16.99 0.76
CA GLU A 140 -22.94 -16.37 0.58
C GLU A 140 -23.06 -15.76 -0.81
N VAL A 141 -24.31 -15.56 -1.25
CA VAL A 141 -24.61 -14.84 -2.47
C VAL A 141 -24.15 -13.39 -2.33
N LYS A 142 -23.37 -12.94 -3.30
CA LYS A 142 -22.88 -11.55 -3.42
C LYS A 142 -23.27 -10.98 -4.78
N ILE A 143 -23.25 -9.66 -4.86
CA ILE A 143 -23.32 -8.92 -6.10
C ILE A 143 -21.89 -8.72 -6.57
N TRP A 144 -21.56 -9.20 -7.77
CA TRP A 144 -20.26 -9.08 -8.41
C TRP A 144 -20.33 -8.06 -9.52
N GLU A 145 -19.35 -7.18 -9.61
CA GLU A 145 -19.24 -6.17 -10.66
C GLU A 145 -17.97 -6.37 -11.47
N CYS A 146 -18.08 -6.30 -12.79
CA CYS A 146 -16.93 -6.29 -13.68
C CYS A 146 -16.32 -4.88 -13.72
N ARG A 147 -15.13 -4.71 -13.19
CA ARG A 147 -14.39 -3.43 -13.12
C ARG A 147 -14.11 -2.79 -14.49
N ASN A 148 -14.20 -3.56 -15.58
CA ASN A 148 -13.99 -3.03 -16.93
C ASN A 148 -15.26 -2.44 -17.54
N CYS A 149 -16.41 -3.10 -17.41
CA CYS A 149 -17.63 -2.70 -18.14
C CYS A 149 -18.86 -2.46 -17.25
N GLY A 150 -18.75 -2.65 -15.92
CA GLY A 150 -19.86 -2.46 -14.99
C GLY A 150 -20.90 -3.58 -15.01
N HIS A 151 -20.66 -4.70 -15.71
CA HIS A 151 -21.61 -5.81 -15.74
C HIS A 151 -21.80 -6.43 -14.36
N ILE A 152 -23.05 -6.56 -13.94
CA ILE A 152 -23.43 -7.08 -12.61
C ILE A 152 -23.88 -8.54 -12.73
N VAL A 153 -23.38 -9.36 -11.80
CA VAL A 153 -23.79 -10.77 -11.63
C VAL A 153 -24.10 -11.04 -10.16
N VAL A 154 -25.18 -11.78 -9.90
CA VAL A 154 -25.58 -12.19 -8.55
C VAL A 154 -25.28 -13.68 -8.38
N GLY A 155 -24.51 -14.03 -7.37
CA GLY A 155 -24.15 -15.44 -7.12
C GLY A 155 -23.09 -15.59 -6.03
N THR A 156 -22.76 -16.85 -5.72
CA THR A 156 -21.70 -17.16 -4.74
C THR A 156 -20.29 -17.03 -5.34
N ALA A 157 -20.16 -16.92 -6.66
CA ALA A 157 -18.88 -16.75 -7.34
C ALA A 157 -19.00 -15.79 -8.53
N ALA A 158 -17.90 -15.08 -8.80
CA ALA A 158 -17.73 -14.31 -10.03
C ALA A 158 -17.57 -15.28 -11.22
N PRO A 159 -18.11 -14.96 -12.41
CA PRO A 159 -17.93 -15.77 -13.62
C PRO A 159 -16.46 -15.79 -14.04
N GLU A 160 -15.99 -16.89 -14.63
CA GLU A 160 -14.63 -17.03 -15.13
C GLU A 160 -14.30 -16.01 -16.24
N ILE A 161 -15.30 -15.67 -17.04
CA ILE A 161 -15.20 -14.68 -18.13
C ILE A 161 -16.44 -13.81 -18.09
N CYS A 162 -16.25 -12.51 -18.19
CA CYS A 162 -17.35 -11.56 -18.29
C CYS A 162 -18.15 -11.77 -19.59
N PRO A 163 -19.46 -12.06 -19.55
CA PRO A 163 -20.25 -12.35 -20.75
C PRO A 163 -20.45 -11.13 -21.65
N VAL A 164 -20.18 -9.91 -21.16
CA VAL A 164 -20.37 -8.67 -21.92
C VAL A 164 -19.06 -8.23 -22.60
N CYS A 165 -17.93 -8.24 -21.89
CA CYS A 165 -16.69 -7.66 -22.41
C CYS A 165 -15.52 -8.66 -22.51
N ALA A 166 -15.77 -9.95 -22.24
CA ALA A 166 -14.80 -11.05 -22.31
C ALA A 166 -13.54 -10.90 -21.44
N HIS A 167 -13.53 -10.00 -20.45
CA HIS A 167 -12.45 -9.92 -19.48
C HIS A 167 -12.50 -11.09 -18.50
N PRO A 168 -11.35 -11.58 -18.03
CA PRO A 168 -11.26 -12.72 -17.13
C PRO A 168 -11.83 -12.40 -15.74
N GLN A 169 -12.07 -13.42 -14.93
CA GLN A 169 -12.58 -13.36 -13.56
C GLN A 169 -11.83 -12.35 -12.67
N SER A 170 -10.53 -12.16 -12.92
CA SER A 170 -9.70 -11.19 -12.20
C SER A 170 -10.17 -9.72 -12.29
N TYR A 171 -11.08 -9.43 -13.21
CA TYR A 171 -11.71 -8.11 -13.32
C TYR A 171 -12.99 -7.96 -12.49
N PHE A 172 -13.46 -9.02 -11.82
CA PHE A 172 -14.61 -8.91 -10.94
C PHE A 172 -14.21 -8.57 -9.50
N GLU A 173 -15.08 -7.80 -8.87
CA GLU A 173 -15.03 -7.51 -7.44
C GLU A 173 -16.43 -7.63 -6.84
N VAL A 174 -16.51 -7.76 -5.51
CA VAL A 174 -17.82 -7.64 -4.82
C VAL A 174 -18.23 -6.18 -4.90
N ASN A 175 -19.39 -5.93 -5.48
CA ASN A 175 -19.94 -4.58 -5.62
C ASN A 175 -20.12 -3.93 -4.24
N ALA A 176 -19.65 -2.71 -4.11
CA ALA A 176 -19.76 -1.88 -2.90
C ALA A 176 -20.57 -0.61 -3.22
N GLU A 177 -21.82 -0.59 -2.77
CA GLU A 177 -22.64 0.63 -2.80
C GLU A 177 -22.34 1.46 -1.55
N ASN A 178 -21.58 2.54 -1.71
CA ASN A 178 -21.15 3.42 -0.61
C ASN A 178 -21.51 4.91 -0.86
N TYR A 179 -22.53 5.17 -1.65
CA TYR A 179 -23.06 6.49 -2.00
C TYR A 179 -24.50 6.66 -1.49
#